data_e21b5ed53faf03e6bcee16f7156c4055
#
_entry.id   e21b5ed53faf03e6bcee16f7156c4055
#
_cell.length_a   1.000
_cell.length_b   1.000
_cell.length_c   1.000
_cell.angle_alpha   90.00
_cell.angle_beta   90.00
_cell.angle_gamma   90.00
#
_symmetry.space_group_name_H-M   'P 1'
#
loop_
_entity.id
_entity.type
_entity.pdbx_description
1 polymer ?
#
loop_
_entity_poly.entity_id
_entity_poly.type
_entity_poly.pdbx_seq_one_letter_code
_entity_poly.pdbx_strand_id
1 'polypeptide(L)'
;MGIRVCVLSLILTFALTTMLGARPVSYTGGSTMMYFSDNLKESVYYHYSPSYKYSLGLEWLKDKVQNENYAYLRYTHLMNRKNTKNSQRNLYFQSGISSKGLNKNFIGMHGDWETRRVFAGFGLKHVQADVKDYTEEYIQLGLAPYLGDYGDLHTWILIKTKRNSLTNEWNSYPVLKLFKGNFMVELGYDENDEWDAHLMYRF
;
A
#
# COMPACT_ATOMS: atom_id res chain seq x y z
N MET A 1 34.27 4.75 -36.29
CA MET A 1 33.02 5.52 -36.02
C MET A 1 31.83 4.65 -35.62
N GLY A 2 32.00 3.33 -35.48
CA GLY A 2 30.90 2.37 -35.19
C GLY A 2 30.63 2.03 -33.69
N ILE A 3 31.60 2.28 -32.81
CA ILE A 3 31.51 1.80 -31.40
C ILE A 3 30.73 2.78 -30.51
N ARG A 4 30.72 4.05 -30.82
CA ARG A 4 30.01 5.07 -30.02
C ARG A 4 28.47 5.05 -30.19
N VAL A 5 27.98 4.55 -31.30
CA VAL A 5 26.53 4.47 -31.56
C VAL A 5 25.89 3.28 -30.84
N CYS A 6 26.62 2.16 -30.67
CA CYS A 6 26.11 0.97 -29.95
C CYS A 6 25.97 1.21 -28.45
N VAL A 7 26.86 2.01 -27.84
CA VAL A 7 26.80 2.30 -26.39
C VAL A 7 25.64 3.24 -26.07
N LEU A 8 25.35 4.22 -26.93
CA LEU A 8 24.20 5.12 -26.75
C LEU A 8 22.85 4.38 -26.93
N SER A 9 22.77 3.41 -27.85
CA SER A 9 21.56 2.58 -28.02
C SER A 9 21.32 1.65 -26.84
N LEU A 10 22.37 1.15 -26.19
CA LEU A 10 22.23 0.25 -25.02
C LEU A 10 21.80 1.03 -23.76
N ILE A 11 22.16 2.30 -23.64
CA ILE A 11 21.73 3.17 -22.52
C ILE A 11 20.28 3.63 -22.70
N LEU A 12 19.83 3.80 -23.95
CA LEU A 12 18.46 4.25 -24.24
C LEU A 12 17.40 3.13 -24.08
N THR A 13 17.81 1.86 -24.18
CA THR A 13 16.89 0.71 -23.99
C THR A 13 16.67 0.33 -22.52
N PHE A 14 17.49 0.85 -21.59
CA PHE A 14 17.30 0.60 -20.13
C PHE A 14 16.38 1.64 -19.46
N ALA A 15 15.96 2.69 -20.17
CA ALA A 15 15.13 3.78 -19.63
C ALA A 15 13.62 3.58 -19.82
N LEU A 16 13.19 2.44 -20.33
CA LEU A 16 11.77 2.17 -20.66
C LEU A 16 11.17 1.06 -19.81
N THR A 17 11.21 1.16 -18.52
CA THR A 17 10.23 0.46 -17.66
C THR A 17 10.33 0.97 -16.25
N THR A 18 9.39 1.78 -15.79
CA THR A 18 8.74 1.53 -14.49
C THR A 18 7.78 2.66 -14.20
N MET A 19 6.53 2.51 -14.58
CA MET A 19 5.43 3.12 -13.86
C MET A 19 5.43 2.46 -12.47
N LEU A 20 6.19 2.99 -11.53
CA LEU A 20 6.35 2.45 -10.18
C LEU A 20 5.39 3.19 -9.24
N GLY A 21 4.11 2.81 -9.29
CA GLY A 21 3.19 3.12 -8.20
C GLY A 21 3.65 2.45 -6.89
N ALA A 22 3.41 3.12 -5.77
CA ALA A 22 3.62 2.58 -4.43
C ALA A 22 2.75 1.33 -4.22
N ARG A 23 3.35 0.15 -4.03
CA ARG A 23 2.66 -1.14 -4.04
C ARG A 23 3.18 -2.06 -2.95
N PRO A 24 2.31 -2.96 -2.41
CA PRO A 24 2.69 -3.89 -1.35
C PRO A 24 3.60 -5.03 -1.81
N VAL A 25 3.84 -5.16 -3.11
CA VAL A 25 4.88 -6.02 -3.70
C VAL A 25 5.74 -5.16 -4.60
N SER A 26 7.04 -5.14 -4.34
CA SER A 26 8.02 -4.37 -5.10
C SER A 26 8.44 -5.11 -6.39
N TYR A 27 9.44 -4.58 -7.11
CA TYR A 27 10.12 -5.31 -8.17
C TYR A 27 10.94 -6.47 -7.58
N THR A 28 11.34 -7.41 -8.41
CA THR A 28 12.18 -8.54 -7.99
C THR A 28 13.50 -8.06 -7.37
N GLY A 29 13.77 -8.48 -6.13
CA GLY A 29 14.94 -8.06 -5.36
C GLY A 29 14.76 -6.73 -4.62
N GLY A 30 13.63 -6.03 -4.77
CA GLY A 30 13.38 -4.76 -4.11
C GLY A 30 12.87 -4.90 -2.68
N SER A 31 13.20 -3.93 -1.86
CA SER A 31 12.74 -3.78 -0.49
C SER A 31 11.83 -2.56 -0.35
N THR A 32 10.94 -2.60 0.63
CA THR A 32 10.05 -1.48 0.93
C THR A 32 9.89 -1.35 2.44
N MET A 33 9.92 -0.12 2.91
CA MET A 33 9.59 0.24 4.28
C MET A 33 8.34 1.10 4.29
N MET A 34 7.41 0.78 5.19
CA MET A 34 6.15 1.49 5.35
C MET A 34 5.92 1.85 6.81
N TYR A 35 5.27 2.98 7.02
CA TYR A 35 4.76 3.40 8.30
C TYR A 35 3.28 3.69 8.17
N PHE A 36 2.48 3.18 9.09
CA PHE A 36 1.05 3.41 9.18
C PHE A 36 0.71 3.93 10.56
N SER A 37 -0.15 4.91 10.64
CA SER A 37 -0.69 5.40 11.91
C SER A 37 -2.10 5.89 11.68
N ASP A 38 -3.03 5.36 12.46
CA ASP A 38 -4.41 5.84 12.57
C ASP A 38 -4.86 5.83 14.03
N ASN A 39 -6.14 6.07 14.30
CA ASN A 39 -6.73 6.06 15.63
C ASN A 39 -6.63 4.71 16.34
N LEU A 40 -6.59 3.61 15.62
CA LEU A 40 -6.63 2.25 16.17
C LEU A 40 -5.25 1.66 16.38
N LYS A 41 -4.29 1.99 15.50
CA LYS A 41 -2.98 1.36 15.46
C LYS A 41 -1.88 2.25 14.90
N GLU A 42 -0.66 1.86 15.21
CA GLU A 42 0.56 2.40 14.63
C GLU A 42 1.46 1.24 14.26
N SER A 43 2.07 1.25 13.07
CA SER A 43 2.95 0.16 12.66
C SER A 43 4.08 0.60 11.75
N VAL A 44 5.18 -0.13 11.85
CA VAL A 44 6.32 -0.09 10.92
C VAL A 44 6.41 -1.45 10.24
N TYR A 45 6.39 -1.45 8.94
CA TYR A 45 6.42 -2.65 8.12
C TYR A 45 7.58 -2.59 7.12
N TYR A 46 8.44 -3.60 7.18
CA TYR A 46 9.48 -3.83 6.18
C TYR A 46 9.18 -5.10 5.41
N HIS A 47 9.32 -5.08 4.09
CA HIS A 47 9.24 -6.29 3.29
C HIS A 47 10.28 -6.32 2.17
N TYR A 48 10.67 -7.53 1.82
CA TYR A 48 11.50 -7.88 0.68
C TYR A 48 10.65 -8.65 -0.35
N SER A 49 10.85 -8.37 -1.64
CA SER A 49 10.14 -9.02 -2.75
C SER A 49 11.11 -9.91 -3.54
N PRO A 50 11.24 -11.23 -3.20
CA PRO A 50 12.06 -12.15 -3.98
C PRO A 50 11.62 -12.26 -5.42
N SER A 51 10.34 -11.95 -5.67
CA SER A 51 9.69 -11.96 -6.98
C SER A 51 8.69 -10.82 -7.07
N TYR A 52 8.41 -10.36 -8.29
CA TYR A 52 7.33 -9.38 -8.54
C TYR A 52 5.93 -9.93 -8.18
N LYS A 53 5.80 -11.22 -7.86
CA LYS A 53 4.53 -11.86 -7.51
C LYS A 53 4.25 -11.88 -6.01
N TYR A 54 5.29 -11.85 -5.16
CA TYR A 54 5.09 -11.93 -3.72
C TYR A 54 6.17 -11.20 -2.94
N SER A 55 5.84 -10.84 -1.72
CA SER A 55 6.75 -10.28 -0.73
C SER A 55 6.60 -10.98 0.61
N LEU A 56 7.70 -10.99 1.36
CA LEU A 56 7.80 -11.45 2.74
C LEU A 56 8.30 -10.28 3.59
N GLY A 57 7.76 -10.11 4.79
CA GLY A 57 8.17 -8.99 5.62
C GLY A 57 7.82 -9.14 7.08
N LEU A 58 8.35 -8.21 7.86
CA LEU A 58 8.12 -8.08 9.29
C LEU A 58 7.41 -6.75 9.55
N GLU A 59 6.32 -6.80 10.29
CA GLU A 59 5.60 -5.64 10.77
C GLU A 59 5.63 -5.60 12.29
N TRP A 60 6.05 -4.48 12.85
CA TRP A 60 5.88 -4.17 14.26
C TRP A 60 4.67 -3.28 14.42
N LEU A 61 3.71 -3.70 15.24
CA LEU A 61 2.43 -3.02 15.42
C LEU A 61 2.19 -2.71 16.90
N LYS A 62 1.76 -1.47 17.14
CA LYS A 62 1.18 -1.02 18.41
C LYS A 62 -0.33 -0.87 18.23
N ASP A 63 -1.11 -1.69 18.91
CA ASP A 63 -2.55 -1.58 19.03
C ASP A 63 -2.87 -0.51 20.07
N LYS A 64 -3.43 0.62 19.64
CA LYS A 64 -3.74 1.75 20.52
C LYS A 64 -4.98 1.50 21.37
N VAL A 65 -5.90 0.64 20.89
CA VAL A 65 -7.14 0.31 21.59
C VAL A 65 -6.88 -0.62 22.76
N GLN A 66 -6.08 -1.67 22.55
CA GLN A 66 -5.74 -2.65 23.59
C GLN A 66 -4.45 -2.31 24.33
N ASN A 67 -3.73 -1.25 23.88
CA ASN A 67 -2.43 -0.86 24.40
C ASN A 67 -1.40 -2.00 24.40
N GLU A 68 -1.39 -2.78 23.33
CA GLU A 68 -0.51 -3.93 23.15
C GLU A 68 0.45 -3.73 21.98
N ASN A 69 1.65 -4.32 22.11
CA ASN A 69 2.63 -4.39 21.03
C ASN A 69 2.80 -5.84 20.59
N TYR A 70 2.86 -6.05 19.30
CA TYR A 70 3.17 -7.35 18.71
C TYR A 70 3.77 -7.21 17.30
N ALA A 71 4.32 -8.30 16.81
CA ALA A 71 4.90 -8.34 15.47
C ALA A 71 4.16 -9.33 14.59
N TYR A 72 4.20 -9.08 13.28
CA TYR A 72 3.75 -10.01 12.25
C TYR A 72 4.90 -10.47 11.38
N LEU A 73 4.92 -11.77 11.07
CA LEU A 73 5.51 -12.25 9.83
C LEU A 73 4.43 -12.17 8.74
N ARG A 74 4.65 -11.31 7.74
CA ARG A 74 3.65 -11.07 6.67
C ARG A 74 4.04 -11.69 5.35
N TYR A 75 3.05 -12.22 4.67
CA TYR A 75 3.11 -12.65 3.29
C TYR A 75 2.12 -11.87 2.46
N THR A 76 2.56 -11.34 1.31
CA THR A 76 1.68 -10.68 0.34
C THR A 76 1.90 -11.31 -1.02
N HIS A 77 0.81 -11.69 -1.69
CA HIS A 77 0.82 -12.30 -3.02
C HIS A 77 0.02 -11.44 -4.01
N LEU A 78 0.64 -11.12 -5.14
CA LEU A 78 -0.04 -10.47 -6.26
C LEU A 78 -0.85 -11.51 -7.04
N MET A 79 -2.15 -11.58 -6.82
CA MET A 79 -3.06 -12.53 -7.46
C MET A 79 -3.33 -12.18 -8.92
N ASN A 80 -3.52 -10.89 -9.20
CA ASN A 80 -3.80 -10.41 -10.54
C ASN A 80 -3.20 -9.02 -10.77
N ARG A 81 -2.62 -8.83 -11.94
CA ARG A 81 -2.20 -7.51 -12.44
C ARG A 81 -2.57 -7.40 -13.92
N LYS A 82 -3.24 -6.33 -14.27
CA LYS A 82 -3.50 -6.00 -15.67
C LYS A 82 -3.08 -4.56 -15.93
N ASN A 83 -2.12 -4.41 -16.81
CA ASN A 83 -1.66 -3.12 -17.31
C ASN A 83 -2.23 -2.92 -18.71
N THR A 84 -2.80 -1.76 -18.96
CA THR A 84 -3.23 -1.30 -20.27
C THR A 84 -2.50 0.01 -20.59
N LYS A 85 -2.66 0.55 -21.78
CA LYS A 85 -2.10 1.86 -22.14
C LYS A 85 -2.58 2.99 -21.21
N ASN A 86 -3.80 2.89 -20.69
CA ASN A 86 -4.46 3.98 -19.98
C ASN A 86 -4.77 3.67 -18.51
N SER A 87 -4.59 2.43 -18.06
CA SER A 87 -4.94 2.03 -16.70
C SER A 87 -4.11 0.85 -16.21
N GLN A 88 -4.03 0.74 -14.90
CA GLN A 88 -3.47 -0.42 -14.20
C GLN A 88 -4.44 -0.87 -13.12
N ARG A 89 -4.55 -2.18 -12.93
CA ARG A 89 -5.27 -2.78 -11.80
C ARG A 89 -4.43 -3.88 -11.17
N ASN A 90 -4.54 -3.99 -9.85
CA ASN A 90 -3.87 -5.00 -9.07
C ASN A 90 -4.84 -5.60 -8.07
N LEU A 91 -4.67 -6.87 -7.76
CA LEU A 91 -5.36 -7.58 -6.70
C LEU A 91 -4.33 -8.38 -5.91
N TYR A 92 -4.33 -8.23 -4.59
CA TYR A 92 -3.39 -8.86 -3.68
C TYR A 92 -4.11 -9.65 -2.61
N PHE A 93 -3.55 -10.80 -2.28
CA PHE A 93 -3.83 -11.53 -1.06
C PHE A 93 -2.76 -11.19 -0.03
N GLN A 94 -3.16 -11.09 1.23
CA GLN A 94 -2.26 -10.84 2.36
C GLN A 94 -2.56 -11.79 3.51
N SER A 95 -1.52 -12.18 4.24
CA SER A 95 -1.66 -12.88 5.50
C SER A 95 -0.57 -12.46 6.47
N GLY A 96 -0.82 -12.63 7.75
CA GLY A 96 0.17 -12.35 8.80
C GLY A 96 0.01 -13.31 9.95
N ILE A 97 1.14 -13.85 10.40
CA ILE A 97 1.25 -14.66 11.61
C ILE A 97 1.80 -13.77 12.71
N SER A 98 1.05 -13.68 13.80
CA SER A 98 1.38 -12.82 14.95
C SER A 98 2.37 -13.48 15.89
N SER A 99 3.20 -12.68 16.53
CA SER A 99 4.03 -13.10 17.68
C SER A 99 3.21 -13.47 18.92
N LYS A 100 1.91 -13.25 18.93
CA LYS A 100 0.95 -13.66 19.99
C LYS A 100 0.41 -15.09 19.77
N GLY A 101 1.07 -15.90 18.95
CA GLY A 101 0.64 -17.28 18.65
C GLY A 101 -0.54 -17.31 17.67
N LEU A 102 -1.65 -17.95 18.07
CA LEU A 102 -2.86 -18.00 17.24
C LEU A 102 -3.68 -16.71 17.28
N ASN A 103 -3.39 -15.84 18.26
CA ASN A 103 -4.04 -14.54 18.41
C ASN A 103 -3.51 -13.51 17.44
N LYS A 104 -4.39 -12.63 16.96
CA LYS A 104 -4.07 -11.53 16.06
C LYS A 104 -3.58 -11.97 14.67
N ASN A 105 -3.62 -13.25 14.32
CA ASN A 105 -3.37 -13.68 12.93
C ASN A 105 -4.38 -13.04 12.00
N PHE A 106 -3.96 -12.75 10.78
CA PHE A 106 -4.88 -12.17 9.81
C PHE A 106 -4.75 -12.78 8.42
N ILE A 107 -5.84 -12.69 7.70
CA ILE A 107 -5.91 -12.85 6.25
C ILE A 107 -6.62 -11.64 5.65
N GLY A 108 -6.30 -11.30 4.42
CA GLY A 108 -6.92 -10.16 3.77
C GLY A 108 -6.72 -10.11 2.27
N MET A 109 -7.46 -9.23 1.67
CA MET A 109 -7.35 -8.89 0.26
C MET A 109 -7.38 -7.39 0.10
N HIS A 110 -6.60 -6.86 -0.81
CA HIS A 110 -6.77 -5.49 -1.24
C HIS A 110 -6.51 -5.38 -2.74
N GLY A 111 -7.06 -4.35 -3.33
CA GLY A 111 -6.90 -4.08 -4.73
C GLY A 111 -6.92 -2.60 -5.03
N ASP A 112 -6.36 -2.27 -6.16
CA ASP A 112 -6.36 -0.92 -6.71
C ASP A 112 -6.61 -0.96 -8.23
N TRP A 113 -7.22 0.09 -8.69
CA TRP A 113 -7.35 0.44 -10.10
C TRP A 113 -7.04 1.92 -10.27
N GLU A 114 -6.12 2.22 -11.16
CA GLU A 114 -5.70 3.59 -11.42
C GLU A 114 -5.58 3.87 -12.92
N THR A 115 -5.95 5.08 -13.29
CA THR A 115 -5.67 5.72 -14.57
C THR A 115 -4.74 6.91 -14.31
N ARG A 116 -4.46 7.74 -15.31
CA ARG A 116 -3.74 9.01 -15.08
C ARG A 116 -4.57 10.06 -14.29
N ARG A 117 -5.89 9.86 -14.14
CA ARG A 117 -6.83 10.84 -13.54
C ARG A 117 -7.70 10.28 -12.44
N VAL A 118 -7.98 8.99 -12.44
CA VAL A 118 -8.91 8.35 -11.51
C VAL A 118 -8.22 7.24 -10.77
N PHE A 119 -8.42 7.19 -9.47
CA PHE A 119 -7.97 6.15 -8.57
C PHE A 119 -9.15 5.53 -7.85
N ALA A 120 -9.17 4.21 -7.74
CA ALA A 120 -10.06 3.46 -6.88
C ALA A 120 -9.27 2.37 -6.16
N GLY A 121 -9.50 2.20 -4.87
CA GLY A 121 -8.85 1.17 -4.05
C GLY A 121 -9.81 0.61 -3.02
N PHE A 122 -9.56 -0.60 -2.61
CA PHE A 122 -10.30 -1.26 -1.53
C PHE A 122 -9.39 -2.20 -0.73
N GLY A 123 -9.79 -2.49 0.49
CA GLY A 123 -9.16 -3.51 1.32
C GLY A 123 -10.15 -4.15 2.26
N LEU A 124 -9.91 -5.43 2.51
CA LEU A 124 -10.62 -6.26 3.46
C LEU A 124 -9.58 -7.07 4.23
N LYS A 125 -9.61 -7.01 5.56
CA LYS A 125 -8.70 -7.74 6.44
C LYS A 125 -9.48 -8.33 7.60
N HIS A 126 -9.48 -9.64 7.70
CA HIS A 126 -10.04 -10.39 8.82
C HIS A 126 -8.95 -10.73 9.81
N VAL A 127 -9.13 -10.37 11.07
CA VAL A 127 -8.19 -10.59 12.17
C VAL A 127 -8.83 -11.53 13.18
N GLN A 128 -8.14 -12.64 13.43
CA GLN A 128 -8.51 -13.58 14.48
C GLN A 128 -8.06 -13.03 15.84
N ALA A 129 -8.94 -12.99 16.83
CA ALA A 129 -8.60 -12.51 18.17
C ALA A 129 -9.26 -13.38 19.24
N ASP A 130 -8.66 -13.45 20.46
CA ASP A 130 -9.11 -14.34 21.54
C ASP A 130 -10.56 -14.09 21.98
N VAL A 131 -10.94 -12.81 22.04
CA VAL A 131 -12.27 -12.45 22.55
C VAL A 131 -13.30 -12.40 21.43
N LYS A 132 -12.97 -11.75 20.33
CA LYS A 132 -13.87 -11.61 19.18
C LYS A 132 -13.07 -11.26 17.93
N ASP A 133 -13.23 -12.08 16.92
CA ASP A 133 -12.69 -11.79 15.57
C ASP A 133 -13.29 -10.51 15.01
N TYR A 134 -12.51 -9.80 14.24
CA TYR A 134 -12.96 -8.56 13.61
C TYR A 134 -12.47 -8.40 12.18
N THR A 135 -13.14 -7.54 11.45
CA THR A 135 -12.82 -7.22 10.06
C THR A 135 -12.57 -5.73 9.91
N GLU A 136 -11.48 -5.39 9.25
CA GLU A 136 -11.16 -4.04 8.81
C GLU A 136 -11.47 -3.93 7.31
N GLU A 137 -12.24 -2.93 6.94
CA GLU A 137 -12.67 -2.69 5.55
C GLU A 137 -12.37 -1.25 5.17
N TYR A 138 -11.97 -1.01 3.93
CA TYR A 138 -11.90 0.34 3.38
C TYR A 138 -12.17 0.39 1.89
N ILE A 139 -12.65 1.54 1.44
CA ILE A 139 -12.77 1.94 0.04
C ILE A 139 -12.15 3.32 -0.10
N GLN A 140 -11.42 3.53 -1.20
CA GLN A 140 -10.84 4.83 -1.57
C GLN A 140 -11.22 5.17 -3.00
N LEU A 141 -11.67 6.38 -3.22
CA LEU A 141 -11.96 6.93 -4.55
C LEU A 141 -11.32 8.31 -4.67
N GLY A 142 -10.73 8.61 -5.82
CA GLY A 142 -10.12 9.91 -5.99
C GLY A 142 -9.71 10.29 -7.38
N LEU A 143 -9.27 11.55 -7.48
CA LEU A 143 -8.92 12.21 -8.72
C LEU A 143 -7.54 12.86 -8.61
N ALA A 144 -6.77 12.81 -9.70
CA ALA A 144 -5.55 13.61 -9.85
C ALA A 144 -5.93 15.00 -10.41
N PRO A 145 -5.58 16.11 -9.72
CA PRO A 145 -5.91 17.45 -10.18
C PRO A 145 -5.17 17.85 -11.46
N TYR A 146 -4.03 17.23 -11.72
CA TYR A 146 -3.23 17.42 -12.94
C TYR A 146 -2.66 16.11 -13.46
N LEU A 147 -2.12 16.13 -14.67
CA LEU A 147 -1.37 15.02 -15.25
C LEU A 147 0.11 15.29 -15.02
N GLY A 148 0.75 14.48 -14.19
CA GLY A 148 2.21 14.50 -14.03
C GLY A 148 2.89 13.64 -15.10
N ASP A 149 4.10 14.02 -15.48
CA ASP A 149 4.99 13.22 -16.29
C ASP A 149 5.90 12.35 -15.41
N TYR A 150 6.70 11.50 -16.02
CA TYR A 150 7.61 10.63 -15.27
C TYR A 150 8.60 11.46 -14.45
N GLY A 151 8.68 11.17 -13.16
CA GLY A 151 9.56 11.88 -12.22
C GLY A 151 8.94 13.11 -11.56
N ASP A 152 7.77 13.54 -12.00
CA ASP A 152 7.02 14.60 -11.34
C ASP A 152 6.44 14.14 -10.00
N LEU A 153 6.00 15.10 -9.22
CA LEU A 153 5.16 14.85 -8.06
C LEU A 153 3.75 14.50 -8.55
N HIS A 154 3.31 13.29 -8.28
CA HIS A 154 1.92 12.88 -8.53
C HIS A 154 1.08 13.15 -7.28
N THR A 155 -0.04 13.83 -7.47
CA THR A 155 -0.96 14.22 -6.40
C THR A 155 -2.33 13.62 -6.67
N TRP A 156 -2.92 13.02 -5.62
CA TRP A 156 -4.28 12.50 -5.65
C TRP A 156 -5.07 13.10 -4.49
N ILE A 157 -6.26 13.54 -4.76
CA ILE A 157 -7.25 13.95 -3.76
C ILE A 157 -8.27 12.82 -3.70
N LEU A 158 -8.36 12.16 -2.55
CA LEU A 158 -9.16 10.97 -2.35
C LEU A 158 -10.21 11.21 -1.27
N ILE A 159 -11.29 10.45 -1.34
CA ILE A 159 -12.17 10.18 -0.20
C ILE A 159 -11.94 8.72 0.19
N LYS A 160 -11.63 8.50 1.46
CA LYS A 160 -11.48 7.18 2.06
C LYS A 160 -12.62 6.95 3.03
N THR A 161 -13.26 5.81 2.89
CA THR A 161 -14.26 5.32 3.83
C THR A 161 -13.74 4.03 4.42
N LYS A 162 -13.63 3.95 5.75
CA LYS A 162 -13.18 2.75 6.47
C LYS A 162 -14.19 2.33 7.53
N ARG A 163 -14.18 1.03 7.86
CA ARG A 163 -14.98 0.42 8.91
C ARG A 163 -14.14 -0.60 9.66
N ASN A 164 -14.34 -0.64 10.97
CA ASN A 164 -13.91 -1.75 11.81
C ASN A 164 -15.17 -2.42 12.40
N SER A 165 -15.29 -3.73 12.27
CA SER A 165 -16.47 -4.45 12.76
C SER A 165 -16.59 -4.50 14.29
N LEU A 166 -15.57 -4.08 15.05
CA LEU A 166 -15.67 -3.91 16.50
C LEU A 166 -16.52 -2.71 16.88
N THR A 167 -16.30 -1.56 16.23
CA THR A 167 -17.09 -0.34 16.44
C THR A 167 -18.35 -0.32 15.60
N ASN A 168 -18.33 -1.04 14.46
CA ASN A 168 -19.40 -1.11 13.46
C ASN A 168 -19.76 0.24 12.81
N GLU A 169 -18.88 1.22 12.91
CA GLU A 169 -19.05 2.57 12.38
C GLU A 169 -18.28 2.75 11.06
N TRP A 170 -18.89 3.48 10.13
CA TRP A 170 -18.26 3.91 8.89
C TRP A 170 -17.74 5.32 9.03
N ASN A 171 -16.43 5.51 8.89
CA ASN A 171 -15.79 6.81 8.91
C ASN A 171 -15.34 7.18 7.50
N SER A 172 -15.73 8.37 7.04
CA SER A 172 -15.38 8.89 5.72
C SER A 172 -14.65 10.21 5.86
N TYR A 173 -13.47 10.32 5.26
CA TYR A 173 -12.62 11.50 5.35
C TYR A 173 -11.81 11.74 4.08
N PRO A 174 -11.40 13.00 3.84
CA PRO A 174 -10.50 13.33 2.75
C PRO A 174 -9.09 12.80 3.01
N VAL A 175 -8.41 12.40 1.94
CA VAL A 175 -7.02 11.95 1.96
C VAL A 175 -6.25 12.63 0.83
N LEU A 176 -5.09 13.20 1.17
CA LEU A 176 -4.10 13.67 0.22
C LEU A 176 -3.04 12.58 0.05
N LYS A 177 -2.87 12.10 -1.19
CA LYS A 177 -1.84 11.14 -1.55
C LYS A 177 -0.85 11.79 -2.49
N LEU A 178 0.41 11.76 -2.10
CA LEU A 178 1.55 12.30 -2.82
C LEU A 178 2.51 11.16 -3.17
N PHE A 179 2.98 11.15 -4.39
CA PHE A 179 3.95 10.16 -4.84
C PHE A 179 5.01 10.80 -5.73
N LYS A 180 6.28 10.56 -5.40
CA LYS A 180 7.43 10.99 -6.20
C LYS A 180 8.56 9.97 -6.13
N GLY A 181 8.94 9.43 -7.28
CA GLY A 181 10.00 8.42 -7.35
C GLY A 181 9.68 7.18 -6.50
N ASN A 182 10.48 6.94 -5.48
CA ASN A 182 10.33 5.79 -4.57
C ASN A 182 9.57 6.12 -3.28
N PHE A 183 9.11 7.36 -3.13
CA PHE A 183 8.49 7.84 -1.90
C PHE A 183 7.00 8.13 -2.09
N MET A 184 6.19 7.68 -1.16
CA MET A 184 4.75 7.94 -1.09
C MET A 184 4.35 8.41 0.30
N VAL A 185 3.45 9.38 0.33
CA VAL A 185 2.78 9.88 1.53
C VAL A 185 1.28 9.88 1.28
N GLU A 186 0.51 9.31 2.18
CA GLU A 186 -0.94 9.51 2.28
C GLU A 186 -1.24 10.13 3.64
N LEU A 187 -2.01 11.20 3.65
CA LEU A 187 -2.45 11.88 4.85
C LEU A 187 -3.96 12.09 4.77
N GLY A 188 -4.69 11.45 5.66
CA GLY A 188 -6.11 11.62 5.87
C GLY A 188 -6.38 12.32 7.20
N TYR A 189 -7.51 13.00 7.27
CA TYR A 189 -7.95 13.68 8.49
C TYR A 189 -9.47 13.51 8.62
N ASP A 190 -9.90 12.93 9.73
CA ASP A 190 -11.30 12.68 9.97
C ASP A 190 -11.93 13.75 10.89
N GLU A 191 -13.26 13.75 11.02
CA GLU A 191 -14.01 14.73 11.82
C GLU A 191 -13.80 14.60 13.34
N ASN A 192 -13.16 13.52 13.80
CA ASN A 192 -12.84 13.31 15.21
C ASN A 192 -11.41 13.79 15.57
N ASP A 193 -10.83 14.67 14.75
CA ASP A 193 -9.46 15.18 14.88
C ASP A 193 -8.38 14.09 14.81
N GLU A 194 -8.66 13.00 14.08
CA GLU A 194 -7.75 11.86 13.95
C GLU A 194 -7.05 11.82 12.61
N TRP A 195 -5.75 11.57 12.66
CA TRP A 195 -4.91 11.43 11.47
C TRP A 195 -4.83 9.98 11.02
N ASP A 196 -4.97 9.76 9.71
CA ASP A 196 -4.63 8.51 9.02
C ASP A 196 -3.41 8.79 8.14
N ALA A 197 -2.24 8.31 8.58
CA ALA A 197 -0.99 8.53 7.90
C ALA A 197 -0.42 7.22 7.36
N HIS A 198 -0.01 7.24 6.09
CA HIS A 198 0.71 6.14 5.46
C HIS A 198 1.92 6.68 4.71
N LEU A 199 3.10 6.29 5.15
CA LEU A 199 4.37 6.62 4.50
C LEU A 199 4.95 5.35 3.89
N MET A 200 5.55 5.46 2.71
CA MET A 200 6.24 4.35 2.09
C MET A 200 7.49 4.82 1.37
N TYR A 201 8.56 4.06 1.55
CA TYR A 201 9.81 4.21 0.83
C TYR A 201 10.26 2.87 0.25
N ARG A 202 10.62 2.88 -1.03
CA ARG A 202 11.10 1.71 -1.76
C ARG A 202 12.58 1.88 -2.12
N PHE A 203 13.35 0.81 -2.00
CA PHE A 203 14.78 0.79 -2.33
C PHE A 203 15.26 -0.58 -2.84
#